data_a9dd45bac056d8d4b6249c2f9c5fdd1f
#
_entry.id   a9dd45bac056d8d4b6249c2f9c5fdd1f
#
_cell.length_a   1.000
_cell.length_b   1.000
_cell.length_c   1.000
_cell.angle_alpha   90.00
_cell.angle_beta   90.00
_cell.angle_gamma   90.00
#
_symmetry.space_group_name_H-M   'P 1'
#
loop_
_entity.id
_entity.type
_entity.pdbx_description
1 polymer ?
#
loop_
_entity_poly.entity_id
_entity_poly.type
_entity_poly.pdbx_seq_one_letter_code
_entity_poly.pdbx_strand_id
1 'polypeptide(L)'
;MGSSRAGVLVVLALFVAGCGGSSGESSAGGAEGGGFPVTVEDATRSVVVESRPERIVSLSPSATETLFALGAGEQVIAVDEESDHPPGVPRTDLSSYQPNVEAIVGYDPDLVVLSASVARDVPAGLRRVGLTVISEPAPANLDDAYAQFRELGLATGHPERGRRLAREVRGAVEGAIGAAPPGRGLSFFHELDPDLYSVGTRNFIGRIYQRLGLRNVAEPAARRAATPYPQLSSEAVVAADPDLIVLADSECCGQSPTKVARRPGWDEVAAVRNGAVVAIADDIASRWGPRLPIFVARVVEAMGRARAAGGEAP
;
A
#
# COMPACT_ATOMS: atom_id res chain seq x y z
N MET A 1 -62.87 -48.76 40.59
CA MET A 1 -63.51 -47.72 41.41
C MET A 1 -62.98 -46.42 40.91
N GLY A 2 -63.63 -45.66 40.28
CA GLY A 2 -64.75 -44.78 40.17
C GLY A 2 -64.30 -43.65 39.31
N SER A 3 -64.81 -43.49 38.24
CA SER A 3 -65.98 -42.74 37.72
C SER A 3 -65.64 -41.24 37.53
N SER A 4 -65.68 -40.85 36.25
CA SER A 4 -66.67 -39.94 35.65
C SER A 4 -66.49 -38.43 35.96
N ARG A 5 -66.34 -37.56 34.99
CA ARG A 5 -67.41 -36.89 34.25
C ARG A 5 -66.96 -35.92 33.21
N ALA A 6 -67.67 -35.95 32.14
CA ALA A 6 -67.63 -35.06 30.99
C ALA A 6 -67.97 -33.60 31.32
N GLY A 7 -67.47 -32.66 30.49
CA GLY A 7 -67.90 -31.28 30.42
C GLY A 7 -67.62 -30.73 29.02
N VAL A 8 -68.67 -30.82 28.17
CA VAL A 8 -68.80 -30.17 26.88
C VAL A 8 -69.06 -28.68 27.10
N LEU A 9 -68.39 -27.81 26.49
CA LEU A 9 -68.76 -26.40 26.27
C LEU A 9 -68.41 -25.95 24.87
N VAL A 10 -69.44 -25.74 24.10
CA VAL A 10 -69.55 -25.14 22.80
C VAL A 10 -69.45 -23.62 22.96
N VAL A 11 -68.56 -22.94 22.25
CA VAL A 11 -68.71 -21.51 21.99
C VAL A 11 -68.11 -21.19 20.63
N LEU A 12 -68.97 -20.99 19.70
CA LEU A 12 -69.21 -19.83 18.82
C LEU A 12 -68.05 -19.28 18.00
N ALA A 13 -68.09 -19.53 16.71
CA ALA A 13 -67.36 -18.89 15.65
C ALA A 13 -67.75 -17.41 15.47
N LEU A 14 -66.79 -16.54 15.41
CA LEU A 14 -66.97 -15.20 14.84
C LEU A 14 -65.97 -15.05 13.69
N PHE A 15 -66.53 -15.07 12.48
CA PHE A 15 -65.84 -14.63 11.25
C PHE A 15 -65.69 -13.11 11.28
N VAL A 16 -64.44 -12.59 11.19
CA VAL A 16 -64.15 -11.25 10.76
C VAL A 16 -63.35 -11.34 9.50
N ALA A 17 -63.96 -10.99 8.39
CA ALA A 17 -63.30 -10.72 7.11
C ALA A 17 -62.55 -9.40 7.22
N GLY A 18 -61.22 -9.43 7.07
CA GLY A 18 -60.32 -8.25 6.97
C GLY A 18 -59.54 -8.32 5.69
N CYS A 19 -59.79 -7.34 4.86
CA CYS A 19 -59.27 -7.13 3.52
C CYS A 19 -57.74 -7.13 3.41
N GLY A 20 -57.31 -7.53 2.23
CA GLY A 20 -55.97 -7.66 1.77
C GLY A 20 -55.05 -6.44 1.95
N GLY A 21 -53.82 -6.76 2.28
CA GLY A 21 -52.64 -5.91 2.09
C GLY A 21 -51.58 -6.77 1.46
N SER A 22 -51.40 -6.61 0.16
CA SER A 22 -50.24 -7.15 -0.54
C SER A 22 -48.98 -6.50 0.02
N SER A 23 -48.31 -7.23 0.92
CA SER A 23 -46.95 -6.88 1.31
C SER A 23 -46.05 -7.25 0.13
N GLY A 24 -45.72 -6.21 -0.69
CA GLY A 24 -44.64 -6.33 -1.61
C GLY A 24 -43.35 -6.63 -0.85
N GLU A 25 -42.84 -7.82 -1.01
CA GLU A 25 -41.47 -8.13 -0.65
C GLU A 25 -40.57 -7.29 -1.54
N SER A 26 -40.18 -6.10 -1.05
CA SER A 26 -39.04 -5.40 -1.57
C SER A 26 -37.82 -6.26 -1.32
N SER A 27 -37.35 -6.93 -2.37
CA SER A 27 -36.03 -7.50 -2.43
C SER A 27 -35.06 -6.35 -2.14
N ALA A 28 -34.61 -6.23 -0.90
CA ALA A 28 -33.48 -5.42 -0.54
C ALA A 28 -32.25 -6.04 -1.20
N GLY A 29 -31.98 -5.64 -2.45
CA GLY A 29 -30.65 -5.78 -3.03
C GLY A 29 -29.69 -5.11 -2.07
N GLY A 30 -28.79 -5.89 -1.49
CA GLY A 30 -27.78 -5.39 -0.56
C GLY A 30 -26.97 -4.29 -1.21
N ALA A 31 -27.27 -3.05 -0.90
CA ALA A 31 -26.38 -1.93 -1.15
C ALA A 31 -25.16 -2.13 -0.25
N GLU A 32 -24.05 -2.54 -0.82
CA GLU A 32 -22.71 -2.43 -0.22
C GLU A 32 -22.31 -0.93 -0.17
N GLY A 33 -23.08 -0.11 0.50
CA GLY A 33 -22.83 1.30 0.68
C GLY A 33 -22.58 1.57 2.15
N GLY A 34 -21.32 1.80 2.55
CA GLY A 34 -21.02 2.48 3.81
C GLY A 34 -21.78 3.80 3.80
N GLY A 35 -22.62 4.05 4.82
CA GLY A 35 -23.43 5.28 4.89
C GLY A 35 -22.52 6.51 4.97
N PHE A 36 -22.71 7.47 4.08
CA PHE A 36 -22.07 8.78 4.13
C PHE A 36 -22.93 9.75 4.97
N PRO A 37 -22.33 10.78 5.59
CA PRO A 37 -20.92 11.14 5.54
C PRO A 37 -20.01 10.17 6.32
N VAL A 38 -18.75 10.08 5.90
CA VAL A 38 -17.71 9.33 6.60
C VAL A 38 -16.54 10.24 6.96
N THR A 39 -15.85 9.91 8.04
CA THR A 39 -14.63 10.65 8.44
C THR A 39 -13.43 9.72 8.32
N VAL A 40 -12.39 10.20 7.65
CA VAL A 40 -11.10 9.52 7.48
C VAL A 40 -9.97 10.40 7.99
N GLU A 41 -8.86 9.80 8.42
CA GLU A 41 -7.68 10.52 8.86
C GLU A 41 -6.71 10.74 7.69
N ASP A 42 -6.29 11.99 7.47
CA ASP A 42 -5.19 12.31 6.56
C ASP A 42 -3.90 12.63 7.34
N ALA A 43 -2.83 12.98 6.66
CA ALA A 43 -1.54 13.30 7.28
C ALA A 43 -1.60 14.43 8.31
N THR A 44 -2.63 15.28 8.28
CA THR A 44 -2.68 16.53 9.04
C THR A 44 -3.96 16.74 9.83
N ARG A 45 -5.03 16.04 9.49
CA ARG A 45 -6.38 16.28 10.04
C ARG A 45 -7.35 15.15 9.73
N SER A 46 -8.49 15.15 10.41
CA SER A 46 -9.67 14.39 10.01
C SER A 46 -10.35 15.08 8.81
N VAL A 47 -10.72 14.30 7.80
CA VAL A 47 -11.41 14.73 6.58
C VAL A 47 -12.78 14.11 6.54
N VAL A 48 -13.82 14.93 6.39
CA VAL A 48 -15.19 14.47 6.17
C VAL A 48 -15.42 14.34 4.66
N VAL A 49 -15.86 13.15 4.25
CA VAL A 49 -16.33 12.87 2.89
C VAL A 49 -17.86 12.80 2.98
N GLU A 50 -18.52 13.82 2.43
CA GLU A 50 -19.97 14.04 2.62
C GLU A 50 -20.82 13.01 1.87
N SER A 51 -20.39 12.60 0.69
CA SER A 51 -21.05 11.63 -0.18
C SER A 51 -20.06 10.68 -0.80
N ARG A 52 -20.52 9.55 -1.32
CA ARG A 52 -19.67 8.62 -2.06
C ARG A 52 -19.08 9.34 -3.29
N PRO A 53 -17.74 9.38 -3.41
CA PRO A 53 -17.10 10.01 -4.55
C PRO A 53 -17.45 9.30 -5.87
N GLU A 54 -17.67 10.09 -6.91
CA GLU A 54 -17.89 9.59 -8.27
C GLU A 54 -16.77 10.01 -9.22
N ARG A 55 -15.98 11.04 -8.85
CA ARG A 55 -14.95 11.65 -9.67
C ARG A 55 -13.66 11.87 -8.87
N ILE A 56 -12.85 10.83 -8.82
CA ILE A 56 -11.58 10.84 -8.05
C ILE A 56 -10.42 11.22 -8.96
N VAL A 57 -9.62 12.20 -8.54
CA VAL A 57 -8.28 12.43 -9.08
C VAL A 57 -7.26 11.87 -8.08
N SER A 58 -6.42 10.95 -8.53
CA SER A 58 -5.38 10.32 -7.70
C SER A 58 -4.00 10.76 -8.14
N LEU A 59 -3.26 11.43 -7.26
CA LEU A 59 -1.90 11.93 -7.46
C LEU A 59 -0.91 11.24 -6.49
N SER A 60 -1.08 9.93 -6.35
CA SER A 60 -0.22 9.06 -5.57
C SER A 60 -0.28 7.66 -6.17
N PRO A 61 0.81 7.14 -6.75
CA PRO A 61 0.83 5.81 -7.33
C PRO A 61 0.40 4.70 -6.36
N SER A 62 0.79 4.78 -5.08
CA SER A 62 0.36 3.83 -4.05
C SER A 62 -1.14 3.90 -3.78
N ALA A 63 -1.73 5.10 -3.75
CA ALA A 63 -3.16 5.30 -3.63
C ALA A 63 -3.91 4.81 -4.86
N THR A 64 -3.40 5.09 -6.06
CA THR A 64 -3.98 4.63 -7.33
C THR A 64 -4.11 3.11 -7.33
N GLU A 65 -3.03 2.37 -7.05
CA GLU A 65 -3.07 0.91 -6.95
C GLU A 65 -4.11 0.43 -5.93
N THR A 66 -4.18 1.11 -4.79
CA THR A 66 -5.13 0.78 -3.72
C THR A 66 -6.57 1.02 -4.16
N LEU A 67 -6.88 2.16 -4.78
CA LEU A 67 -8.22 2.48 -5.29
C LEU A 67 -8.73 1.43 -6.28
N PHE A 68 -7.88 1.00 -7.21
CA PHE A 68 -8.23 -0.06 -8.16
C PHE A 68 -8.40 -1.42 -7.47
N ALA A 69 -7.55 -1.79 -6.53
CA ALA A 69 -7.69 -3.02 -5.75
C ALA A 69 -8.96 -3.04 -4.88
N LEU A 70 -9.41 -1.88 -4.41
CA LEU A 70 -10.67 -1.70 -3.70
C LEU A 70 -11.90 -1.84 -4.62
N GLY A 71 -11.72 -1.80 -5.95
CA GLY A 71 -12.80 -1.76 -6.92
C GLY A 71 -13.42 -0.37 -7.08
N ALA A 72 -12.71 0.68 -6.69
CA ALA A 72 -13.08 2.07 -6.91
C ALA A 72 -12.57 2.61 -8.27
N GLY A 73 -12.06 1.75 -9.15
CA GLY A 73 -11.44 2.15 -10.41
C GLY A 73 -12.36 2.94 -11.34
N GLU A 74 -13.67 2.62 -11.36
CA GLU A 74 -14.66 3.37 -12.15
C GLU A 74 -14.89 4.80 -11.64
N GLN A 75 -14.56 5.09 -10.38
CA GLN A 75 -14.63 6.42 -9.78
C GLN A 75 -13.40 7.26 -10.13
N VAL A 76 -12.27 6.63 -10.52
CA VAL A 76 -11.01 7.30 -10.84
C VAL A 76 -11.06 7.86 -12.26
N ILE A 77 -11.06 9.18 -12.40
CA ILE A 77 -11.19 9.87 -13.69
C ILE A 77 -9.86 10.38 -14.25
N ALA A 78 -8.85 10.57 -13.38
CA ALA A 78 -7.51 10.98 -13.76
C ALA A 78 -6.49 10.52 -12.73
N VAL A 79 -5.31 10.13 -13.19
CA VAL A 79 -4.16 9.82 -12.34
C VAL A 79 -2.92 10.57 -12.82
N ASP A 80 -1.92 10.68 -11.96
CA ASP A 80 -0.65 11.33 -12.29
C ASP A 80 0.20 10.55 -13.30
N GLU A 81 1.28 11.19 -13.75
CA GLU A 81 2.23 10.66 -14.74
C GLU A 81 2.97 9.39 -14.30
N GLU A 82 3.12 9.18 -12.99
CA GLU A 82 3.81 8.02 -12.40
C GLU A 82 2.86 6.86 -12.06
N SER A 83 1.56 7.10 -12.08
CA SER A 83 0.55 6.08 -11.80
C SER A 83 0.25 5.26 -13.06
N ASP A 84 0.85 4.08 -13.17
CA ASP A 84 0.79 3.20 -14.35
C ASP A 84 0.20 1.80 -14.07
N HIS A 85 -0.09 1.52 -12.80
CA HIS A 85 -0.66 0.23 -12.38
C HIS A 85 -2.03 0.41 -11.69
N PRO A 86 -3.02 -0.48 -11.99
CA PRO A 86 -3.00 -1.55 -13.00
C PRO A 86 -3.01 -1.02 -14.44
N PRO A 87 -2.70 -1.88 -15.44
CA PRO A 87 -2.82 -1.46 -16.84
C PRO A 87 -4.21 -0.88 -17.16
N GLY A 88 -4.24 0.23 -17.89
CA GLY A 88 -5.48 0.88 -18.30
C GLY A 88 -6.01 1.95 -17.34
N VAL A 89 -5.25 2.35 -16.32
CA VAL A 89 -5.57 3.53 -15.51
C VAL A 89 -5.68 4.79 -16.39
N PRO A 90 -6.55 5.77 -16.05
CA PRO A 90 -6.73 7.01 -16.82
C PRO A 90 -5.55 7.98 -16.60
N ARG A 91 -4.39 7.63 -17.16
CA ARG A 91 -3.13 8.36 -17.01
C ARG A 91 -3.19 9.73 -17.69
N THR A 92 -2.63 10.73 -17.02
CA THR A 92 -2.58 12.11 -17.49
C THR A 92 -1.16 12.69 -17.32
N ASP A 93 -0.98 13.95 -17.71
CA ASP A 93 0.26 14.70 -17.49
C ASP A 93 0.25 15.45 -16.13
N LEU A 94 -0.64 15.10 -15.22
CA LEU A 94 -0.62 15.65 -13.86
C LEU A 94 0.60 15.14 -13.11
N SER A 95 1.34 16.05 -12.48
CA SER A 95 2.52 15.68 -11.71
C SER A 95 2.15 15.32 -10.27
N SER A 96 2.66 14.19 -9.78
CA SER A 96 2.58 13.80 -8.37
C SER A 96 3.55 14.59 -7.47
N TYR A 97 4.60 15.18 -8.05
CA TYR A 97 5.63 15.93 -7.32
C TYR A 97 5.34 17.43 -7.26
N GLN A 98 4.82 18.00 -8.35
CA GLN A 98 4.49 19.41 -8.49
C GLN A 98 3.07 19.58 -9.00
N PRO A 99 2.03 19.17 -8.24
CA PRO A 99 0.65 19.23 -8.68
C PRO A 99 0.20 20.67 -8.93
N ASN A 100 -0.48 20.90 -10.05
CA ASN A 100 -1.07 22.19 -10.40
C ASN A 100 -2.55 22.21 -10.02
N VAL A 101 -2.93 23.12 -9.11
CA VAL A 101 -4.31 23.22 -8.60
C VAL A 101 -5.32 23.48 -9.72
N GLU A 102 -5.04 24.37 -10.68
CA GLU A 102 -5.94 24.72 -11.78
C GLU A 102 -6.14 23.52 -12.72
N ALA A 103 -5.05 22.78 -13.03
CA ALA A 103 -5.14 21.59 -13.85
C ALA A 103 -6.00 20.51 -13.19
N ILE A 104 -5.86 20.30 -11.86
CA ILE A 104 -6.67 19.34 -11.10
C ILE A 104 -8.14 19.75 -11.10
N VAL A 105 -8.45 21.02 -10.82
CA VAL A 105 -9.81 21.56 -10.84
C VAL A 105 -10.46 21.38 -12.21
N GLY A 106 -9.68 21.47 -13.30
CA GLY A 106 -10.16 21.26 -14.67
C GLY A 106 -10.77 19.88 -14.94
N TYR A 107 -10.47 18.88 -14.10
CA TYR A 107 -11.11 17.56 -14.15
C TYR A 107 -12.46 17.50 -13.41
N ASP A 108 -12.85 18.58 -12.70
CA ASP A 108 -14.08 18.63 -11.88
C ASP A 108 -14.21 17.43 -10.92
N PRO A 109 -13.21 17.18 -10.05
CA PRO A 109 -13.25 16.08 -9.10
C PRO A 109 -14.10 16.41 -7.87
N ASP A 110 -14.69 15.39 -7.25
CA ASP A 110 -15.33 15.49 -5.93
C ASP A 110 -14.38 15.00 -4.80
N LEU A 111 -13.37 14.22 -5.16
CA LEU A 111 -12.30 13.80 -4.25
C LEU A 111 -10.94 13.87 -4.95
N VAL A 112 -9.95 14.43 -4.24
CA VAL A 112 -8.54 14.37 -4.64
C VAL A 112 -7.76 13.59 -3.59
N VAL A 113 -7.02 12.57 -4.02
CA VAL A 113 -6.09 11.80 -3.18
C VAL A 113 -4.67 12.13 -3.63
N LEU A 114 -3.80 12.56 -2.71
CA LEU A 114 -2.43 12.91 -3.03
C LEU A 114 -1.46 12.51 -1.91
N SER A 115 -0.18 12.41 -2.23
CA SER A 115 0.86 12.18 -1.22
C SER A 115 1.04 13.41 -0.33
N ALA A 116 1.18 13.21 0.97
CA ALA A 116 1.50 14.29 1.91
C ALA A 116 2.92 14.88 1.74
N SER A 117 3.75 14.29 0.87
CA SER A 117 5.07 14.81 0.52
C SER A 117 5.03 16.04 -0.40
N VAL A 118 3.89 16.31 -1.06
CA VAL A 118 3.70 17.52 -1.86
C VAL A 118 3.71 18.79 -1.00
N ALA A 119 4.04 19.92 -1.61
CA ALA A 119 4.06 21.20 -0.91
C ALA A 119 2.68 21.51 -0.27
N ARG A 120 2.69 22.00 0.98
CA ARG A 120 1.47 22.20 1.80
C ARG A 120 0.46 23.17 1.22
N ASP A 121 0.87 24.06 0.33
CA ASP A 121 0.00 25.02 -0.37
C ASP A 121 -0.93 24.34 -1.38
N VAL A 122 -0.53 23.21 -1.98
CA VAL A 122 -1.34 22.46 -2.94
C VAL A 122 -2.64 21.91 -2.29
N PRO A 123 -2.59 21.06 -1.25
CA PRO A 123 -3.82 20.58 -0.62
C PRO A 123 -4.64 21.72 0.00
N ALA A 124 -3.98 22.78 0.51
CA ALA A 124 -4.69 23.95 1.02
C ALA A 124 -5.38 24.76 -0.11
N GLY A 125 -4.76 24.84 -1.28
CA GLY A 125 -5.32 25.46 -2.49
C GLY A 125 -6.58 24.73 -2.98
N LEU A 126 -6.50 23.42 -3.10
CA LEU A 126 -7.62 22.57 -3.52
C LEU A 126 -8.81 22.69 -2.54
N ARG A 127 -8.54 22.65 -1.23
CA ARG A 127 -9.61 22.82 -0.22
C ARG A 127 -10.25 24.21 -0.25
N ARG A 128 -9.49 25.27 -0.57
CA ARG A 128 -10.03 26.64 -0.69
C ARG A 128 -11.05 26.79 -1.84
N VAL A 129 -10.92 25.98 -2.87
CA VAL A 129 -11.90 25.94 -3.98
C VAL A 129 -13.02 24.92 -3.75
N GLY A 130 -13.12 24.36 -2.54
CA GLY A 130 -14.24 23.51 -2.12
C GLY A 130 -14.05 22.02 -2.37
N LEU A 131 -12.87 21.57 -2.81
CA LEU A 131 -12.61 20.14 -3.05
C LEU A 131 -12.36 19.37 -1.77
N THR A 132 -12.86 18.14 -1.69
CA THR A 132 -12.46 17.18 -0.66
C THR A 132 -11.07 16.64 -0.99
N VAL A 133 -10.14 16.73 -0.05
CA VAL A 133 -8.73 16.33 -0.27
C VAL A 133 -8.24 15.43 0.86
N ILE A 134 -7.76 14.26 0.48
CA ILE A 134 -7.08 13.32 1.37
C ILE A 134 -5.58 13.37 1.04
N SER A 135 -4.76 13.75 2.01
CA SER A 135 -3.29 13.78 1.90
C SER A 135 -2.73 12.57 2.64
N GLU A 136 -2.30 11.53 1.91
CA GLU A 136 -1.77 10.31 2.50
C GLU A 136 -0.33 10.49 2.97
N PRO A 137 -0.02 10.24 4.26
CA PRO A 137 1.36 10.24 4.73
C PRO A 137 2.11 9.03 4.18
N ALA A 138 3.43 9.16 3.99
CA ALA A 138 4.26 7.98 3.85
C ALA A 138 4.15 7.14 5.13
N PRO A 139 3.79 5.85 5.05
CA PRO A 139 3.63 5.03 6.25
C PRO A 139 4.96 4.87 6.98
N ALA A 140 4.93 4.94 8.32
CA ALA A 140 6.13 4.70 9.12
C ALA A 140 6.40 3.19 9.31
N ASN A 141 5.38 2.35 9.14
CA ASN A 141 5.44 0.90 9.33
C ASN A 141 4.33 0.20 8.52
N LEU A 142 4.33 -1.14 8.54
CA LEU A 142 3.35 -1.96 7.82
C LEU A 142 1.90 -1.73 8.29
N ASP A 143 1.68 -1.50 9.59
CA ASP A 143 0.33 -1.28 10.12
C ASP A 143 -0.28 0.02 9.59
N ASP A 144 0.54 1.06 9.40
CA ASP A 144 0.10 2.33 8.80
C ASP A 144 -0.30 2.12 7.33
N ALA A 145 0.47 1.34 6.54
CA ALA A 145 0.10 1.01 5.17
C ALA A 145 -1.24 0.24 5.10
N TYR A 146 -1.45 -0.72 6.01
CA TYR A 146 -2.72 -1.43 6.10
C TYR A 146 -3.88 -0.53 6.57
N ALA A 147 -3.61 0.50 7.36
CA ALA A 147 -4.59 1.50 7.74
C ALA A 147 -5.07 2.29 6.52
N GLN A 148 -4.16 2.73 5.64
CA GLN A 148 -4.51 3.47 4.42
C GLN A 148 -5.46 2.70 3.51
N PHE A 149 -5.30 1.36 3.38
CA PHE A 149 -6.26 0.55 2.62
C PHE A 149 -7.68 0.61 3.21
N ARG A 150 -7.80 0.67 4.54
CA ARG A 150 -9.11 0.78 5.22
C ARG A 150 -9.68 2.19 5.06
N GLU A 151 -8.85 3.22 5.21
CA GLU A 151 -9.25 4.62 5.09
C GLU A 151 -9.73 4.94 3.66
N LEU A 152 -8.97 4.55 2.64
CA LEU A 152 -9.39 4.71 1.24
C LEU A 152 -10.65 3.89 0.92
N GLY A 153 -10.74 2.68 1.47
CA GLY A 153 -11.96 1.87 1.35
C GLY A 153 -13.18 2.56 1.95
N LEU A 154 -13.03 3.18 3.12
CA LEU A 154 -14.09 3.95 3.77
C LEU A 154 -14.45 5.19 2.95
N ALA A 155 -13.46 5.98 2.56
CA ALA A 155 -13.63 7.21 1.79
C ALA A 155 -14.32 7.02 0.44
N THR A 156 -14.15 5.85 -0.20
CA THR A 156 -14.69 5.57 -1.55
C THR A 156 -15.97 4.72 -1.53
N GLY A 157 -16.50 4.39 -0.34
CA GLY A 157 -17.70 3.57 -0.19
C GLY A 157 -17.47 2.06 -0.35
N HIS A 158 -16.22 1.60 -0.15
CA HIS A 158 -15.82 0.20 -0.21
C HIS A 158 -15.22 -0.33 1.13
N PRO A 159 -15.84 -0.06 2.31
CA PRO A 159 -15.21 -0.33 3.61
C PRO A 159 -14.89 -1.81 3.82
N GLU A 160 -15.74 -2.73 3.35
CA GLU A 160 -15.50 -4.17 3.50
C GLU A 160 -14.32 -4.64 2.62
N ARG A 161 -14.19 -4.08 1.40
CA ARG A 161 -13.06 -4.37 0.53
C ARG A 161 -11.76 -3.83 1.12
N GLY A 162 -11.79 -2.62 1.73
CA GLY A 162 -10.63 -2.05 2.43
C GLY A 162 -10.16 -2.95 3.58
N ARG A 163 -11.10 -3.41 4.41
CA ARG A 163 -10.78 -4.37 5.49
C ARG A 163 -10.23 -5.69 4.96
N ARG A 164 -10.80 -6.21 3.89
CA ARG A 164 -10.34 -7.46 3.26
C ARG A 164 -8.97 -7.31 2.67
N LEU A 165 -8.73 -6.28 1.86
CA LEU A 165 -7.42 -5.98 1.26
C LEU A 165 -6.33 -5.86 2.32
N ALA A 166 -6.59 -5.11 3.41
CA ALA A 166 -5.65 -4.97 4.52
C ALA A 166 -5.30 -6.33 5.15
N ARG A 167 -6.27 -7.24 5.33
CA ARG A 167 -6.02 -8.59 5.86
C ARG A 167 -5.24 -9.46 4.89
N GLU A 168 -5.57 -9.43 3.59
CA GLU A 168 -4.93 -10.23 2.55
C GLU A 168 -3.47 -9.84 2.37
N VAL A 169 -3.19 -8.54 2.23
CA VAL A 169 -1.82 -8.03 2.09
C VAL A 169 -1.02 -8.30 3.36
N ARG A 170 -1.60 -8.06 4.55
CA ARG A 170 -0.95 -8.41 5.82
C ARG A 170 -0.62 -9.89 5.89
N GLY A 171 -1.57 -10.77 5.61
CA GLY A 171 -1.37 -12.22 5.65
C GLY A 171 -0.28 -12.69 4.70
N ALA A 172 -0.24 -12.14 3.49
CA ALA A 172 0.79 -12.46 2.51
C ALA A 172 2.19 -11.96 2.93
N VAL A 173 2.29 -10.73 3.48
CA VAL A 173 3.56 -10.18 3.99
C VAL A 173 4.05 -10.98 5.20
N GLU A 174 3.20 -11.26 6.19
CA GLU A 174 3.58 -12.03 7.37
C GLU A 174 3.94 -13.48 7.00
N GLY A 175 3.23 -14.07 6.04
CA GLY A 175 3.56 -15.40 5.51
C GLY A 175 4.95 -15.42 4.85
N ALA A 176 5.29 -14.40 4.05
CA ALA A 176 6.60 -14.29 3.43
C ALA A 176 7.71 -14.08 4.47
N ILE A 177 7.47 -13.21 5.48
CA ILE A 177 8.42 -12.99 6.58
C ILE A 177 8.62 -14.29 7.40
N GLY A 178 7.52 -15.00 7.69
CA GLY A 178 7.57 -16.27 8.44
C GLY A 178 8.30 -17.41 7.71
N ALA A 179 8.32 -17.37 6.38
CA ALA A 179 9.06 -18.33 5.53
C ALA A 179 10.51 -17.89 5.26
N ALA A 180 10.91 -16.68 5.70
CA ALA A 180 12.25 -16.19 5.44
C ALA A 180 13.31 -16.99 6.20
N PRO A 181 14.48 -17.27 5.59
CA PRO A 181 15.61 -17.79 6.34
C PRO A 181 16.04 -16.76 7.40
N PRO A 182 16.72 -17.19 8.49
CA PRO A 182 17.16 -16.26 9.51
C PRO A 182 17.97 -15.10 8.94
N GLY A 183 17.48 -13.85 9.12
CA GLY A 183 18.20 -12.64 8.66
C GLY A 183 19.41 -12.29 9.50
N ARG A 184 19.51 -12.83 10.72
CA ARG A 184 20.61 -12.55 11.65
C ARG A 184 21.96 -12.90 11.03
N GLY A 185 22.87 -11.93 11.02
CA GLY A 185 24.19 -12.05 10.41
C GLY A 185 24.23 -11.66 8.93
N LEU A 186 23.11 -11.49 8.25
CA LEU A 186 23.08 -10.96 6.90
C LEU A 186 22.95 -9.43 6.89
N SER A 187 23.61 -8.80 5.94
CA SER A 187 23.56 -7.37 5.70
C SER A 187 23.04 -7.06 4.30
N PHE A 188 22.43 -5.89 4.14
CA PHE A 188 21.90 -5.46 2.85
C PHE A 188 22.31 -4.04 2.47
N PHE A 189 22.41 -3.81 1.17
CA PHE A 189 22.39 -2.51 0.52
C PHE A 189 21.14 -2.42 -0.38
N HIS A 190 20.37 -1.34 -0.25
CA HIS A 190 19.22 -1.06 -1.09
C HIS A 190 19.56 0.15 -1.94
N GLU A 191 19.68 -0.02 -3.24
CA GLU A 191 20.02 1.01 -4.21
C GLU A 191 18.74 1.63 -4.75
N LEU A 192 18.56 2.94 -4.51
CA LEU A 192 17.42 3.72 -5.00
C LEU A 192 17.68 4.33 -6.37
N ASP A 193 18.96 4.64 -6.67
CA ASP A 193 19.39 5.24 -7.92
C ASP A 193 20.89 4.97 -8.16
N PRO A 194 21.40 5.23 -9.39
CA PRO A 194 22.82 5.03 -9.73
C PRO A 194 23.81 5.91 -8.95
N ASP A 195 23.35 6.97 -8.29
CA ASP A 195 24.16 7.84 -7.42
C ASP A 195 24.32 7.24 -6.00
N LEU A 196 23.85 6.00 -5.81
CA LEU A 196 23.97 5.21 -4.60
C LEU A 196 23.23 5.79 -3.39
N TYR A 197 22.10 6.47 -3.63
CA TYR A 197 21.14 6.71 -2.56
C TYR A 197 20.55 5.41 -2.07
N SER A 198 20.32 5.34 -0.77
CA SER A 198 19.84 4.14 -0.10
C SER A 198 18.77 4.47 0.95
N VAL A 199 18.30 3.46 1.65
CA VAL A 199 17.28 3.59 2.69
C VAL A 199 17.90 3.45 4.08
N GLY A 200 17.54 4.34 5.00
CA GLY A 200 17.82 4.19 6.44
C GLY A 200 16.78 3.31 7.12
N THR A 201 17.07 2.86 8.35
CA THR A 201 16.13 2.00 9.11
C THR A 201 14.89 2.73 9.62
N ARG A 202 14.82 4.07 9.53
CA ARG A 202 13.70 4.89 10.01
C ARG A 202 12.61 5.13 8.98
N ASN A 203 12.81 4.76 7.71
CA ASN A 203 11.75 4.82 6.70
C ASN A 203 10.99 3.49 6.59
N PHE A 204 9.90 3.49 5.84
CA PHE A 204 9.04 2.32 5.64
C PHE A 204 9.79 1.08 5.13
N ILE A 205 10.57 1.24 4.07
CA ILE A 205 11.33 0.14 3.43
C ILE A 205 12.36 -0.43 4.41
N GLY A 206 13.10 0.45 5.10
CA GLY A 206 14.09 0.03 6.10
C GLY A 206 13.46 -0.74 7.28
N ARG A 207 12.21 -0.42 7.65
CA ARG A 207 11.46 -1.18 8.67
C ARG A 207 11.13 -2.60 8.23
N ILE A 208 10.88 -2.82 6.95
CA ILE A 208 10.65 -4.18 6.40
C ILE A 208 11.92 -5.01 6.54
N TYR A 209 13.07 -4.47 6.17
CA TYR A 209 14.35 -5.15 6.36
C TYR A 209 14.66 -5.44 7.83
N GLN A 210 14.32 -4.53 8.75
CA GLN A 210 14.43 -4.78 10.19
C GLN A 210 13.56 -5.97 10.64
N ARG A 211 12.34 -6.07 10.13
CA ARG A 211 11.43 -7.21 10.40
C ARG A 211 12.02 -8.55 9.91
N LEU A 212 12.77 -8.51 8.83
CA LEU A 212 13.52 -9.68 8.30
C LEU A 212 14.83 -9.96 9.06
N GLY A 213 15.18 -9.12 10.03
CA GLY A 213 16.39 -9.28 10.85
C GLY A 213 17.69 -8.90 10.14
N LEU A 214 17.62 -8.16 9.05
CA LEU A 214 18.78 -7.78 8.25
C LEU A 214 19.47 -6.52 8.80
N ARG A 215 20.80 -6.47 8.69
CA ARG A 215 21.63 -5.32 9.06
C ARG A 215 21.79 -4.38 7.87
N ASN A 216 21.42 -3.13 8.06
CA ASN A 216 21.53 -2.10 7.02
C ASN A 216 22.94 -1.50 6.95
N VAL A 217 23.64 -1.64 5.81
CA VAL A 217 24.97 -1.05 5.62
C VAL A 217 24.93 0.48 5.47
N ALA A 218 23.80 1.04 5.07
CA ALA A 218 23.61 2.48 4.93
C ALA A 218 23.27 3.19 6.26
N GLU A 219 22.95 2.47 7.33
CA GLU A 219 22.52 3.06 8.60
C GLU A 219 23.55 4.02 9.24
N PRO A 220 24.88 3.76 9.21
CA PRO A 220 25.85 4.73 9.73
C PRO A 220 25.83 6.07 8.98
N ALA A 221 25.63 6.04 7.65
CA ALA A 221 25.50 7.25 6.85
C ALA A 221 24.17 7.97 7.12
N ALA A 222 23.06 7.24 7.24
CA ALA A 222 21.75 7.78 7.60
C ALA A 222 21.76 8.52 8.94
N ARG A 223 22.45 7.98 9.93
CA ARG A 223 22.59 8.61 11.26
C ARG A 223 23.43 9.88 11.20
N ARG A 224 24.57 9.87 10.47
CA ARG A 224 25.43 11.04 10.35
C ARG A 224 24.74 12.20 9.62
N ALA A 225 24.05 11.91 8.52
CA ALA A 225 23.37 12.91 7.72
C ALA A 225 21.97 13.29 8.27
N ALA A 226 21.51 12.63 9.32
CA ALA A 226 20.17 12.77 9.89
C ALA A 226 19.04 12.66 8.83
N THR A 227 19.25 11.84 7.81
CA THR A 227 18.30 11.60 6.71
C THR A 227 17.82 10.17 6.67
N PRO A 228 16.55 9.90 6.28
CA PRO A 228 16.09 8.55 6.01
C PRO A 228 16.59 7.98 4.68
N TYR A 229 17.20 8.81 3.81
CA TYR A 229 17.71 8.46 2.49
C TYR A 229 19.18 8.90 2.34
N PRO A 230 20.14 8.15 2.92
CA PRO A 230 21.55 8.47 2.84
C PRO A 230 22.12 8.13 1.47
N GLN A 231 23.08 8.93 1.02
CA GLN A 231 23.94 8.60 -0.11
C GLN A 231 25.25 7.96 0.38
N LEU A 232 25.70 6.91 -0.29
CA LEU A 232 26.97 6.25 -0.02
C LEU A 232 27.94 6.46 -1.19
N SER A 233 29.25 6.36 -0.93
CA SER A 233 30.20 6.21 -2.02
C SER A 233 30.36 4.74 -2.41
N SER A 234 30.82 4.48 -3.62
CA SER A 234 31.10 3.14 -4.13
C SER A 234 32.06 2.37 -3.19
N GLU A 235 33.12 3.03 -2.73
CA GLU A 235 34.10 2.46 -1.80
C GLU A 235 33.45 2.12 -0.44
N ALA A 236 32.50 2.93 0.01
CA ALA A 236 31.80 2.66 1.27
C ALA A 236 30.92 1.40 1.17
N VAL A 237 30.28 1.19 0.02
CA VAL A 237 29.49 -0.04 -0.22
C VAL A 237 30.39 -1.25 -0.29
N VAL A 238 31.49 -1.18 -1.06
CA VAL A 238 32.49 -2.27 -1.17
C VAL A 238 33.09 -2.59 0.19
N ALA A 239 33.50 -1.58 0.96
CA ALA A 239 34.07 -1.79 2.30
C ALA A 239 33.06 -2.36 3.32
N ALA A 240 31.77 -2.11 3.14
CA ALA A 240 30.70 -2.66 3.99
C ALA A 240 30.37 -4.11 3.66
N ASP A 241 30.78 -4.59 2.49
CA ASP A 241 30.62 -5.96 1.96
C ASP A 241 29.22 -6.53 2.24
N PRO A 242 28.15 -5.97 1.64
CA PRO A 242 26.79 -6.44 1.88
C PRO A 242 26.57 -7.86 1.34
N ASP A 243 25.80 -8.66 2.11
CA ASP A 243 25.40 -10.01 1.73
C ASP A 243 24.28 -10.01 0.68
N LEU A 244 23.46 -8.93 0.65
CA LEU A 244 22.39 -8.72 -0.32
C LEU A 244 22.48 -7.31 -0.92
N ILE A 245 22.18 -7.22 -2.22
CA ILE A 245 21.95 -5.94 -2.89
C ILE A 245 20.57 -6.00 -3.55
N VAL A 246 19.74 -5.02 -3.24
CA VAL A 246 18.42 -4.84 -3.85
C VAL A 246 18.46 -3.58 -4.69
N LEU A 247 18.22 -3.74 -6.00
CA LEU A 247 18.17 -2.64 -6.97
C LEU A 247 16.71 -2.23 -7.15
N ALA A 248 16.38 -1.01 -6.77
CA ALA A 248 15.07 -0.37 -6.93
C ALA A 248 15.06 0.66 -8.07
N ASP A 249 16.01 0.56 -8.98
CA ASP A 249 16.29 1.45 -10.11
C ASP A 249 16.50 0.67 -11.41
N SER A 250 15.84 -0.46 -11.51
CA SER A 250 15.98 -1.36 -12.65
C SER A 250 15.24 -0.85 -13.89
N GLU A 251 14.12 -0.16 -13.73
CA GLU A 251 13.27 0.35 -14.80
C GLU A 251 13.65 1.78 -15.19
N CYS A 252 13.71 2.71 -14.24
CA CYS A 252 14.10 4.10 -14.51
C CYS A 252 15.49 4.21 -15.11
N CYS A 253 16.42 3.42 -14.58
CA CYS A 253 17.86 3.66 -14.77
C CYS A 253 18.55 2.42 -15.37
N GLY A 254 17.80 1.35 -15.61
CA GLY A 254 18.23 0.12 -16.25
C GLY A 254 19.34 -0.61 -15.47
N GLN A 255 19.36 -0.49 -14.13
CA GLN A 255 20.32 -1.21 -13.31
C GLN A 255 20.01 -2.71 -13.30
N SER A 256 21.05 -3.50 -13.19
CA SER A 256 20.93 -4.96 -13.20
C SER A 256 22.08 -5.63 -12.45
N PRO A 257 21.93 -6.88 -12.00
CA PRO A 257 23.02 -7.62 -11.36
C PRO A 257 24.31 -7.63 -12.21
N THR A 258 24.18 -7.74 -13.54
CA THR A 258 25.32 -7.72 -14.46
C THR A 258 26.02 -6.37 -14.52
N LYS A 259 25.27 -5.25 -14.47
CA LYS A 259 25.86 -3.92 -14.44
C LYS A 259 26.57 -3.66 -13.11
N VAL A 260 25.95 -4.05 -12.00
CA VAL A 260 26.54 -3.93 -10.65
C VAL A 260 27.84 -4.72 -10.55
N ALA A 261 27.90 -5.94 -11.04
CA ALA A 261 29.10 -6.78 -11.03
C ALA A 261 30.27 -6.21 -11.86
N ARG A 262 30.00 -5.26 -12.78
CA ARG A 262 31.03 -4.59 -13.59
C ARG A 262 31.53 -3.28 -13.00
N ARG A 263 30.96 -2.83 -11.90
CA ARG A 263 31.44 -1.64 -11.18
C ARG A 263 32.83 -1.94 -10.58
N PRO A 264 33.78 -0.98 -10.58
CA PRO A 264 35.11 -1.21 -10.04
C PRO A 264 35.09 -1.71 -8.58
N GLY A 265 35.63 -2.90 -8.32
CA GLY A 265 35.74 -3.51 -7.02
C GLY A 265 34.46 -4.17 -6.48
N TRP A 266 33.35 -4.13 -7.23
CA TRP A 266 32.09 -4.73 -6.78
C TRP A 266 32.02 -6.26 -7.01
N ASP A 267 32.87 -6.77 -7.89
CA ASP A 267 33.06 -8.22 -8.09
C ASP A 267 33.52 -8.94 -6.81
N GLU A 268 34.18 -8.22 -5.90
CA GLU A 268 34.61 -8.72 -4.59
C GLU A 268 33.51 -8.65 -3.51
N VAL A 269 32.38 -7.99 -3.77
CA VAL A 269 31.26 -7.88 -2.79
C VAL A 269 30.54 -9.21 -2.65
N ALA A 270 30.26 -9.62 -1.43
CA ALA A 270 29.63 -10.91 -1.11
C ALA A 270 28.31 -11.11 -1.88
N ALA A 271 27.46 -10.11 -1.95
CA ALA A 271 26.19 -10.17 -2.71
C ALA A 271 26.41 -10.47 -4.20
N VAL A 272 27.46 -9.95 -4.81
CA VAL A 272 27.79 -10.20 -6.22
C VAL A 272 28.33 -11.60 -6.40
N ARG A 273 29.34 -12.00 -5.59
CA ARG A 273 29.92 -13.35 -5.64
C ARG A 273 28.88 -14.45 -5.44
N ASN A 274 27.91 -14.20 -4.56
CA ASN A 274 26.90 -15.17 -4.15
C ASN A 274 25.62 -15.13 -5.00
N GLY A 275 25.54 -14.25 -6.03
CA GLY A 275 24.34 -14.09 -6.84
C GLY A 275 23.13 -13.56 -6.07
N ALA A 276 23.37 -12.84 -4.96
CA ALA A 276 22.35 -12.25 -4.10
C ALA A 276 22.08 -10.77 -4.43
N VAL A 277 22.40 -10.35 -5.65
CA VAL A 277 21.95 -9.08 -6.23
C VAL A 277 20.60 -9.33 -6.91
N VAL A 278 19.55 -8.63 -6.48
CA VAL A 278 18.19 -8.75 -7.03
C VAL A 278 17.70 -7.41 -7.54
N ALA A 279 17.28 -7.40 -8.81
CA ALA A 279 16.53 -6.27 -9.37
C ALA A 279 15.04 -6.48 -9.10
N ILE A 280 14.40 -5.44 -8.59
CA ILE A 280 12.96 -5.40 -8.34
C ILE A 280 12.45 -4.18 -9.12
N ALA A 281 11.29 -4.33 -9.78
CA ALA A 281 10.65 -3.20 -10.44
C ALA A 281 10.53 -2.01 -9.49
N ASP A 282 10.91 -0.85 -9.95
CA ASP A 282 11.05 0.38 -9.13
C ASP A 282 9.75 0.66 -8.35
N ASP A 283 8.63 0.47 -8.99
CA ASP A 283 7.30 0.60 -8.43
C ASP A 283 7.02 -0.35 -7.26
N ILE A 284 7.46 -1.60 -7.39
CA ILE A 284 7.28 -2.62 -6.35
C ILE A 284 8.22 -2.34 -5.17
N ALA A 285 9.43 -1.85 -5.46
CA ALA A 285 10.44 -1.58 -4.45
C ALA A 285 10.21 -0.27 -3.68
N SER A 286 9.43 0.68 -4.24
CA SER A 286 9.27 2.04 -3.72
C SER A 286 7.87 2.37 -3.24
N ARG A 287 6.85 1.58 -3.60
CA ARG A 287 5.44 1.83 -3.26
C ARG A 287 4.97 0.95 -2.11
N TRP A 288 4.05 1.46 -1.31
CA TRP A 288 3.43 0.74 -0.18
C TRP A 288 2.01 0.27 -0.46
N GLY A 289 1.73 -0.02 -1.73
CA GLY A 289 0.44 -0.47 -2.24
C GLY A 289 0.17 -1.98 -2.04
N PRO A 290 -0.87 -2.50 -2.70
CA PRO A 290 -1.27 -3.92 -2.64
C PRO A 290 -0.19 -4.90 -3.12
N ARG A 291 0.79 -4.44 -3.90
CA ARG A 291 1.92 -5.26 -4.41
C ARG A 291 3.07 -5.46 -3.41
N LEU A 292 2.97 -4.88 -2.22
CA LEU A 292 3.97 -5.00 -1.15
C LEU A 292 4.42 -6.45 -0.84
N PRO A 293 3.55 -7.48 -0.88
CA PRO A 293 3.98 -8.86 -0.70
C PRO A 293 5.01 -9.33 -1.72
N ILE A 294 4.98 -8.80 -2.95
CA ILE A 294 5.94 -9.13 -4.01
C ILE A 294 7.34 -8.62 -3.62
N PHE A 295 7.43 -7.38 -3.13
CA PHE A 295 8.69 -6.83 -2.62
C PHE A 295 9.30 -7.72 -1.54
N VAL A 296 8.50 -8.06 -0.51
CA VAL A 296 8.96 -8.89 0.61
C VAL A 296 9.43 -10.27 0.12
N ALA A 297 8.66 -10.91 -0.76
CA ALA A 297 9.01 -12.22 -1.31
C ALA A 297 10.33 -12.19 -2.11
N ARG A 298 10.57 -11.13 -2.89
CA ARG A 298 11.82 -10.96 -3.65
C ARG A 298 13.02 -10.77 -2.74
N VAL A 299 12.86 -10.02 -1.64
CA VAL A 299 13.92 -9.88 -0.63
C VAL A 299 14.20 -11.21 0.05
N VAL A 300 13.16 -11.96 0.43
CA VAL A 300 13.30 -13.30 1.04
C VAL A 300 14.02 -14.28 0.11
N GLU A 301 13.73 -14.24 -1.19
CA GLU A 301 14.44 -15.04 -2.19
C GLU A 301 15.94 -14.70 -2.24
N ALA A 302 16.30 -13.39 -2.19
CA ALA A 302 17.70 -12.96 -2.14
C ALA A 302 18.41 -13.42 -0.84
N MET A 303 17.72 -13.40 0.31
CA MET A 303 18.22 -13.94 1.55
C MET A 303 18.54 -15.43 1.45
N GLY A 304 17.69 -16.21 0.76
CA GLY A 304 17.93 -17.63 0.50
C GLY A 304 19.22 -17.88 -0.30
N ARG A 305 19.45 -17.05 -1.34
CA ARG A 305 20.70 -17.14 -2.14
C ARG A 305 21.95 -16.82 -1.32
N ALA A 306 21.89 -15.73 -0.52
CA ALA A 306 23.01 -15.34 0.35
C ALA A 306 23.35 -16.44 1.37
N ARG A 307 22.35 -17.09 1.95
CA ARG A 307 22.56 -18.20 2.90
C ARG A 307 23.13 -19.46 2.25
N ALA A 308 22.60 -19.85 1.10
CA ALA A 308 23.08 -21.03 0.37
C ALA A 308 24.56 -20.93 0.00
N ALA A 309 25.03 -19.75 -0.37
CA ALA A 309 26.43 -19.49 -0.70
C ALA A 309 27.35 -19.44 0.54
N GLY A 310 26.82 -19.01 1.70
CA GLY A 310 27.56 -18.99 2.98
C GLY A 310 27.75 -20.37 3.65
N GLY A 311 27.24 -21.44 3.03
CA GLY A 311 27.45 -22.83 3.54
C GLY A 311 26.53 -23.24 4.70
N GLU A 312 25.57 -22.39 5.10
CA GLU A 312 24.50 -22.76 6.03
C GLU A 312 23.29 -23.24 5.22
N ALA A 313 23.15 -24.55 5.08
CA ALA A 313 21.90 -25.15 4.63
C ALA A 313 20.77 -24.87 5.67
N PRO A 314 19.50 -24.81 5.24
CA PRO A 314 18.36 -24.48 6.09
C PRO A 314 18.16 -25.44 7.26
#